data_0e76d330bf1472b5ad715f7c49484525
#
_entry.id   0e76d330bf1472b5ad715f7c49484525
#
_cell.length_a   1.000
_cell.length_b   1.000
_cell.length_c   1.000
_cell.angle_alpha   90.00
_cell.angle_beta   90.00
_cell.angle_gamma   90.00
#
_symmetry.space_group_name_H-M   'P 1'
#
loop_
_entity.id
_entity.type
_entity.pdbx_description
1 polymer ?
#
loop_
_entity_poly.entity_id
_entity_poly.type
_entity_poly.pdbx_seq_one_letter_code
_entity_poly.pdbx_strand_id
1 'polypeptide(L)'
;MDNAFLTWLKSAVIFGIVFGLSGCDKLNSPKSTNTAAEEQPTQSQSIEQENTSKPSRTLLTRAFTHSPSFEPWFVRYPEQENLLRDLYEGLTVYDQEGRIVPGIAESWQTKDNKTWIFTLREGLRWSNGEPLVAQDMMLSWQALSQSNSPLRSYLAYLNLKNAKGVLEKNEPFDSLGIYAENDRTLRIELDKPTPYLPEMLAHISLVPQYHDPDSLVVNGAYILESENAKGIHLAKNPYYWQKNNVAFEHVEYLPFVASKLAEFDVVIDVPEVHSDLQHFPQLCEYFYEFNLKDSKVAKADVRKAIASLISVTNIVNNEIPAALPSSYFLPKAMLNEQDSRWEPVFAEQLLAQNKIDERHPLHLNVLYDDVPLHVNIAQRLVGQLTQSDMLRVDAQPTNWQTLQMKRQKGDFQVIRSGWCADFNHPMAFLSLFYSKSPDNKNGYANAEYDQLFEQALKSLNEKERSEIYLKLSEKIQQENLALPLFQYTTPVYVSPSIMGTKKNPVGVIYSKDLWRKVES
;
A
#
# COMPACT_ATOMS: atom_id res chain seq x y z
N MET A 1 -36.58 0.47 -1.39
CA MET A 1 -35.97 0.36 -2.73
C MET A 1 -34.66 1.14 -2.66
N ASP A 2 -33.50 0.64 -2.67
CA ASP A 2 -32.83 -0.58 -2.28
C ASP A 2 -31.40 -0.21 -1.87
N ASN A 3 -31.03 -0.58 -0.66
CA ASN A 3 -29.72 -0.31 -0.04
C ASN A 3 -28.57 -1.18 -0.63
N ALA A 4 -28.73 -1.72 -1.83
CA ALA A 4 -27.78 -2.66 -2.45
C ALA A 4 -26.61 -2.00 -3.21
N PHE A 5 -26.63 -0.67 -3.44
CA PHE A 5 -25.64 0.00 -4.29
C PHE A 5 -24.42 0.59 -3.53
N LEU A 6 -24.51 0.69 -2.21
CA LEU A 6 -23.40 1.28 -1.40
C LEU A 6 -22.31 0.26 -1.00
N THR A 7 -22.50 -1.01 -1.25
CA THR A 7 -21.60 -2.07 -0.78
C THR A 7 -20.49 -2.42 -1.78
N TRP A 8 -20.54 -1.91 -3.00
CA TRP A 8 -19.58 -2.25 -4.08
C TRP A 8 -18.37 -1.32 -4.16
N LEU A 9 -18.42 -0.16 -3.52
CA LEU A 9 -17.39 0.88 -3.67
C LEU A 9 -16.21 0.79 -2.70
N LYS A 10 -16.23 -0.15 -1.74
CA LYS A 10 -15.16 -0.28 -0.73
C LYS A 10 -14.28 -1.52 -0.85
N SER A 11 -14.51 -2.36 -1.86
CA SER A 11 -13.78 -3.63 -2.04
C SER A 11 -12.65 -3.57 -3.07
N ALA A 12 -12.34 -2.42 -3.62
CA ALA A 12 -11.40 -2.31 -4.75
C ALA A 12 -9.94 -2.02 -4.36
N VAL A 13 -9.62 -1.86 -3.07
CA VAL A 13 -8.23 -1.58 -2.63
C VAL A 13 -7.77 -2.62 -1.61
N ILE A 14 -8.12 -3.88 -1.79
CA ILE A 14 -7.47 -4.97 -1.09
C ILE A 14 -6.71 -5.76 -2.15
N PHE A 15 -5.42 -5.53 -2.26
CA PHE A 15 -4.50 -6.37 -3.01
C PHE A 15 -4.64 -7.81 -2.55
N GLY A 16 -5.42 -8.58 -3.28
CA GLY A 16 -5.38 -10.02 -3.21
C GLY A 16 -4.13 -10.48 -3.94
N ILE A 17 -3.08 -10.82 -3.20
CA ILE A 17 -1.98 -11.60 -3.73
C ILE A 17 -2.55 -12.99 -4.02
N VAL A 18 -2.99 -13.20 -5.25
CA VAL A 18 -3.36 -14.53 -5.74
C VAL A 18 -2.07 -15.19 -6.21
N PHE A 19 -1.47 -16.00 -5.36
CA PHE A 19 -0.50 -16.99 -5.79
C PHE A 19 -1.23 -18.04 -6.64
N GLY A 20 -1.12 -17.92 -7.96
CA GLY A 20 -1.54 -18.96 -8.90
C GLY A 20 -0.54 -20.11 -8.86
N LEU A 21 -0.83 -21.14 -8.08
CA LEU A 21 -0.19 -22.43 -8.22
C LEU A 21 -0.89 -23.18 -9.36
N SER A 22 -0.23 -23.22 -10.53
CA SER A 22 -0.61 -24.11 -11.63
C SER A 22 -0.37 -25.56 -11.21
N GLY A 23 -1.44 -26.30 -11.00
CA GLY A 23 -1.40 -27.74 -10.76
C GLY A 23 -0.95 -28.51 -12.00
N CYS A 24 -0.03 -29.41 -11.80
CA CYS A 24 0.35 -30.44 -12.77
C CYS A 24 -0.75 -31.47 -12.91
N ASP A 25 -1.38 -31.57 -14.06
CA ASP A 25 -2.08 -32.77 -14.46
C ASP A 25 -1.22 -33.61 -15.41
N LYS A 26 -0.93 -34.81 -14.93
CA LYS A 26 -0.37 -35.90 -15.74
C LYS A 26 -1.48 -36.49 -16.58
N LEU A 27 -1.24 -36.72 -17.88
CA LEU A 27 -1.80 -37.88 -18.58
C LEU A 27 -1.10 -38.19 -19.89
N ASN A 28 -0.50 -39.38 -19.89
CA ASN A 28 -0.35 -40.36 -20.96
C ASN A 28 0.38 -40.07 -22.29
N SER A 29 1.53 -40.70 -22.37
CA SER A 29 2.15 -41.14 -23.65
C SER A 29 1.33 -42.23 -24.36
N PRO A 30 1.48 -42.38 -25.68
CA PRO A 30 1.87 -43.68 -26.18
C PRO A 30 3.09 -43.66 -27.15
N LYS A 31 3.66 -44.84 -27.23
CA LYS A 31 4.92 -45.31 -27.81
C LYS A 31 5.04 -45.21 -29.33
N SER A 32 6.28 -44.99 -29.73
CA SER A 32 7.10 -45.63 -30.77
C SER A 32 6.61 -45.73 -32.22
N THR A 33 7.48 -45.32 -33.14
CA THR A 33 8.20 -46.27 -34.04
C THR A 33 9.37 -45.57 -34.75
N ASN A 34 10.48 -46.30 -34.83
CA ASN A 34 11.71 -46.01 -35.57
C ASN A 34 11.49 -45.88 -37.08
N THR A 35 12.28 -45.06 -37.76
CA THR A 35 13.11 -45.52 -38.89
C THR A 35 14.22 -44.51 -39.24
N ALA A 36 15.28 -45.06 -39.79
CA ALA A 36 16.67 -44.62 -39.87
C ALA A 36 17.02 -43.56 -40.93
N ALA A 37 18.11 -42.87 -40.61
CA ALA A 37 19.26 -42.46 -41.42
C ALA A 37 19.08 -41.70 -42.77
N GLU A 38 19.71 -40.53 -42.86
CA GLU A 38 20.75 -40.25 -43.85
C GLU A 38 21.48 -38.91 -43.60
N GLU A 39 22.68 -38.85 -44.15
CA GLU A 39 23.84 -38.05 -43.80
C GLU A 39 23.80 -36.55 -44.11
N GLN A 40 24.71 -35.87 -43.50
CA GLN A 40 25.19 -34.48 -43.44
C GLN A 40 25.32 -33.74 -44.80
N PRO A 41 25.42 -32.35 -44.76
CA PRO A 41 26.71 -31.76 -44.46
C PRO A 41 26.71 -30.51 -43.57
N THR A 42 27.81 -30.40 -42.88
CA THR A 42 28.38 -29.32 -42.08
C THR A 42 28.16 -27.92 -42.64
N GLN A 43 27.51 -27.06 -41.86
CA GLN A 43 27.68 -25.61 -41.97
C GLN A 43 28.11 -25.04 -40.62
N SER A 44 29.21 -24.31 -40.68
CA SER A 44 29.86 -23.58 -39.60
C SER A 44 28.87 -22.65 -38.90
N GLN A 45 28.55 -22.95 -37.65
CA GLN A 45 27.92 -21.96 -36.75
C GLN A 45 28.98 -20.97 -36.29
N SER A 46 28.89 -19.74 -36.78
CA SER A 46 29.53 -18.59 -36.16
C SER A 46 28.96 -18.45 -34.74
N ILE A 47 29.82 -18.64 -33.76
CA ILE A 47 29.55 -18.30 -32.34
C ILE A 47 29.35 -16.78 -32.32
N GLU A 48 28.11 -16.32 -32.22
CA GLU A 48 27.82 -14.97 -31.75
C GLU A 48 28.36 -14.85 -30.33
N GLN A 49 29.50 -14.18 -30.21
CA GLN A 49 29.97 -13.70 -28.91
C GLN A 49 28.89 -12.77 -28.38
N GLU A 50 28.18 -13.21 -27.33
CA GLU A 50 27.39 -12.33 -26.47
C GLU A 50 28.31 -11.22 -25.96
N ASN A 51 28.15 -10.07 -26.55
CA ASN A 51 28.84 -8.86 -26.16
C ASN A 51 28.23 -8.42 -24.82
N THR A 52 28.76 -8.89 -23.70
CA THR A 52 28.48 -8.33 -22.37
C THR A 52 29.08 -6.94 -22.32
N SER A 53 28.40 -5.98 -22.95
CA SER A 53 28.73 -4.57 -22.80
C SER A 53 28.55 -4.17 -21.34
N LYS A 54 29.58 -3.56 -20.74
CA LYS A 54 29.45 -2.94 -19.41
C LYS A 54 28.22 -2.02 -19.44
N PRO A 55 27.32 -2.07 -18.42
CA PRO A 55 26.13 -1.26 -18.38
C PRO A 55 26.50 0.21 -18.57
N SER A 56 25.78 0.89 -19.45
CA SER A 56 25.99 2.31 -19.73
C SER A 56 25.80 3.10 -18.43
N ARG A 57 26.70 4.02 -18.13
CA ARG A 57 26.60 4.89 -16.94
C ARG A 57 25.35 5.77 -16.95
N THR A 58 24.73 5.95 -18.12
CA THR A 58 23.57 6.82 -18.35
C THR A 58 22.24 6.06 -18.43
N LEU A 59 22.27 4.73 -18.41
CA LEU A 59 21.08 3.86 -18.48
C LEU A 59 20.79 3.23 -17.13
N LEU A 60 19.52 3.27 -16.71
CA LEU A 60 18.96 2.51 -15.59
C LEU A 60 18.03 1.42 -16.14
N THR A 61 18.25 0.16 -15.71
CA THR A 61 17.43 -0.97 -16.14
C THR A 61 16.52 -1.41 -15.00
N ARG A 62 15.22 -1.41 -15.25
CA ARG A 62 14.16 -1.85 -14.33
C ARG A 62 13.37 -3.01 -14.93
N ALA A 63 12.60 -3.71 -14.10
CA ALA A 63 11.76 -4.80 -14.55
C ALA A 63 10.28 -4.52 -14.32
N PHE A 64 9.43 -5.18 -15.12
CA PHE A 64 8.01 -5.34 -14.84
C PHE A 64 7.63 -6.83 -14.87
N THR A 65 6.76 -7.23 -13.94
CA THR A 65 6.23 -8.59 -13.78
C THR A 65 4.81 -8.72 -14.33
N HIS A 66 4.11 -7.60 -14.46
CA HIS A 66 2.76 -7.48 -15.01
C HIS A 66 2.77 -6.52 -16.21
N SER A 67 1.75 -6.58 -17.04
CA SER A 67 1.62 -5.67 -18.19
C SER A 67 1.70 -4.20 -17.71
N PRO A 68 2.52 -3.37 -18.34
CA PRO A 68 2.64 -1.96 -18.01
C PRO A 68 1.34 -1.21 -18.29
N SER A 69 1.18 -0.07 -17.62
CA SER A 69 0.10 0.87 -17.88
C SER A 69 0.64 2.30 -17.79
N PHE A 70 0.20 3.16 -18.69
CA PHE A 70 0.54 4.58 -18.71
C PHE A 70 -0.60 5.46 -18.15
N GLU A 71 -1.66 4.81 -17.65
CA GLU A 71 -2.85 5.49 -17.13
C GLU A 71 -2.87 5.48 -15.61
N PRO A 72 -2.59 6.61 -14.93
CA PRO A 72 -2.57 6.72 -13.46
C PRO A 72 -3.89 6.33 -12.79
N TRP A 73 -4.99 6.42 -13.50
CA TRP A 73 -6.32 6.10 -12.97
C TRP A 73 -6.67 4.62 -12.95
N PHE A 74 -5.82 3.76 -13.57
CA PHE A 74 -6.05 2.32 -13.68
C PHE A 74 -4.88 1.46 -13.16
N VAL A 75 -3.99 2.05 -12.37
CA VAL A 75 -2.89 1.34 -11.72
C VAL A 75 -3.41 0.21 -10.81
N ARG A 76 -2.72 -0.93 -10.83
CA ARG A 76 -3.07 -2.14 -10.06
C ARG A 76 -1.91 -2.75 -9.29
N TYR A 77 -0.68 -2.51 -9.75
CA TYR A 77 0.52 -3.18 -9.23
C TYR A 77 1.60 -2.15 -8.86
N PRO A 78 2.42 -2.42 -7.83
CA PRO A 78 3.46 -1.48 -7.37
C PRO A 78 4.47 -1.09 -8.45
N GLU A 79 4.86 -2.01 -9.33
CA GLU A 79 5.79 -1.69 -10.42
C GLU A 79 5.17 -0.77 -11.48
N GLN A 80 3.85 -0.88 -11.75
CA GLN A 80 3.13 0.05 -12.62
C GLN A 80 3.14 1.45 -12.01
N GLU A 81 2.91 1.54 -10.69
CA GLU A 81 2.97 2.81 -9.98
C GLU A 81 4.35 3.46 -10.07
N ASN A 82 5.44 2.69 -9.95
CA ASN A 82 6.79 3.21 -10.08
C ASN A 82 7.10 3.71 -11.51
N LEU A 83 6.61 3.02 -12.56
CA LEU A 83 6.68 3.51 -13.93
C LEU A 83 5.92 4.84 -14.10
N LEU A 84 4.70 4.91 -13.57
CA LEU A 84 3.88 6.12 -13.66
C LEU A 84 4.51 7.29 -12.90
N ARG A 85 5.22 7.03 -11.80
CA ARG A 85 5.94 8.06 -11.03
C ARG A 85 7.21 8.56 -11.74
N ASP A 86 7.74 7.84 -12.71
CA ASP A 86 8.78 8.33 -13.60
C ASP A 86 8.20 9.31 -14.66
N LEU A 87 6.94 9.07 -15.06
CA LEU A 87 6.23 9.86 -16.09
C LEU A 87 5.45 11.05 -15.52
N TYR A 88 4.95 10.96 -14.29
CA TYR A 88 4.09 11.97 -13.68
C TYR A 88 4.58 12.40 -12.31
N GLU A 89 4.32 13.66 -11.97
CA GLU A 89 4.59 14.22 -10.65
C GLU A 89 3.35 14.98 -10.13
N GLY A 90 2.93 14.69 -8.90
CA GLY A 90 1.79 15.32 -8.22
C GLY A 90 2.16 16.58 -7.45
N LEU A 91 1.17 17.17 -6.75
CA LEU A 91 1.37 18.34 -5.88
C LEU A 91 2.43 18.07 -4.82
N THR A 92 2.38 16.90 -4.22
CA THR A 92 3.33 16.38 -3.23
C THR A 92 3.89 15.06 -3.72
N VAL A 93 5.09 14.72 -3.27
CA VAL A 93 5.78 13.45 -3.58
C VAL A 93 6.43 12.89 -2.33
N TYR A 94 6.88 11.63 -2.39
CA TYR A 94 7.67 11.04 -1.32
C TYR A 94 9.16 11.31 -1.52
N ASP A 95 9.89 11.52 -0.42
CA ASP A 95 11.34 11.42 -0.43
C ASP A 95 11.81 9.95 -0.32
N GLN A 96 13.11 9.74 -0.29
CA GLN A 96 13.69 8.40 -0.20
C GLN A 96 13.34 7.67 1.11
N GLU A 97 12.96 8.39 2.18
CA GLU A 97 12.50 7.85 3.46
C GLU A 97 10.98 7.59 3.50
N GLY A 98 10.24 7.96 2.46
CA GLY A 98 8.78 7.86 2.40
C GLY A 98 8.06 8.98 3.14
N ARG A 99 8.71 10.12 3.37
CA ARG A 99 8.11 11.34 3.92
C ARG A 99 7.61 12.24 2.79
N ILE A 100 6.55 13.00 3.07
CA ILE A 100 6.01 13.95 2.10
C ILE A 100 6.91 15.18 1.96
N VAL A 101 7.18 15.51 0.71
CA VAL A 101 7.93 16.71 0.30
C VAL A 101 7.23 17.42 -0.87
N PRO A 102 7.56 18.70 -1.13
CA PRO A 102 7.06 19.44 -2.27
C PRO A 102 7.36 18.76 -3.62
N GLY A 103 6.31 18.45 -4.41
CA GLY A 103 6.38 18.04 -5.81
C GLY A 103 6.25 19.26 -6.74
N ILE A 104 5.22 19.28 -7.62
CA ILE A 104 4.94 20.46 -8.46
C ILE A 104 4.43 21.65 -7.63
N ALA A 105 3.83 21.43 -6.45
CA ALA A 105 3.63 22.50 -5.48
C ALA A 105 4.93 22.81 -4.74
N GLU A 106 5.33 24.08 -4.66
CA GLU A 106 6.48 24.50 -3.86
C GLU A 106 6.14 24.68 -2.38
N SER A 107 4.87 24.94 -2.06
CA SER A 107 4.39 25.14 -0.70
C SER A 107 2.88 24.95 -0.58
N TRP A 108 2.43 24.76 0.66
CA TRP A 108 1.00 24.73 0.99
C TRP A 108 0.73 25.31 2.38
N GLN A 109 -0.49 25.78 2.59
CA GLN A 109 -0.94 26.31 3.87
C GLN A 109 -2.43 26.11 4.09
N THR A 110 -2.82 26.07 5.36
CA THR A 110 -4.23 26.03 5.79
C THR A 110 -4.39 26.81 7.10
N LYS A 111 -5.63 27.27 7.38
CA LYS A 111 -5.99 27.91 8.64
C LYS A 111 -7.01 27.09 9.44
N ASP A 112 -7.53 26.00 8.88
CA ASP A 112 -8.65 25.24 9.46
C ASP A 112 -8.60 23.74 9.12
N ASN A 113 -7.54 23.28 8.45
CA ASN A 113 -7.40 21.91 7.91
C ASN A 113 -8.53 21.52 6.92
N LYS A 114 -9.34 22.48 6.48
CA LYS A 114 -10.42 22.28 5.49
C LYS A 114 -10.18 23.03 4.19
N THR A 115 -9.67 24.25 4.30
CA THR A 115 -9.34 25.09 3.16
C THR A 115 -7.83 25.13 3.04
N TRP A 116 -7.33 24.53 1.96
CA TRP A 116 -5.91 24.44 1.67
C TRP A 116 -5.57 25.26 0.43
N ILE A 117 -4.46 26.00 0.50
CA ILE A 117 -3.90 26.75 -0.62
C ILE A 117 -2.57 26.12 -0.97
N PHE A 118 -2.43 25.66 -2.19
CA PHE A 118 -1.17 25.16 -2.76
C PHE A 118 -0.64 26.17 -3.76
N THR A 119 0.65 26.49 -3.64
CA THR A 119 1.35 27.35 -4.60
C THR A 119 2.21 26.48 -5.50
N LEU A 120 1.97 26.49 -6.80
CA LEU A 120 2.75 25.76 -7.78
C LEU A 120 4.10 26.46 -8.03
N ARG A 121 5.12 25.67 -8.37
CA ARG A 121 6.43 26.20 -8.78
C ARG A 121 6.30 27.09 -10.00
N GLU A 122 7.21 28.03 -10.12
CA GLU A 122 7.31 28.86 -11.31
C GLU A 122 7.92 28.07 -12.49
N GLY A 123 7.42 28.33 -13.70
CA GLY A 123 7.98 27.80 -14.94
C GLY A 123 7.77 26.30 -15.15
N LEU A 124 6.78 25.68 -14.48
CA LEU A 124 6.41 24.30 -14.73
C LEU A 124 5.96 24.10 -16.18
N ARG A 125 6.34 22.98 -16.77
CA ARG A 125 6.01 22.64 -18.16
C ARG A 125 5.64 21.17 -18.30
N TRP A 126 4.76 20.91 -19.22
CA TRP A 126 4.52 19.59 -19.80
C TRP A 126 5.71 19.15 -20.66
N SER A 127 5.77 17.86 -20.98
CA SER A 127 6.84 17.28 -21.82
C SER A 127 6.86 17.79 -23.26
N ASN A 128 5.78 18.37 -23.74
CA ASN A 128 5.71 19.07 -25.05
C ASN A 128 6.16 20.53 -24.98
N GLY A 129 6.53 21.03 -23.80
CA GLY A 129 7.01 22.39 -23.55
C GLY A 129 5.91 23.41 -23.24
N GLU A 130 4.63 23.04 -23.26
CA GLU A 130 3.54 23.90 -22.84
C GLU A 130 3.58 24.19 -21.33
N PRO A 131 3.08 25.35 -20.87
CA PRO A 131 2.96 25.62 -19.44
C PRO A 131 2.06 24.60 -18.74
N LEU A 132 2.47 24.14 -17.54
CA LEU A 132 1.62 23.40 -16.62
C LEU A 132 1.15 24.36 -15.53
N VAL A 133 -0.16 24.51 -15.37
CA VAL A 133 -0.80 25.50 -14.49
C VAL A 133 -1.82 24.86 -13.54
N ALA A 134 -2.29 25.61 -12.54
CA ALA A 134 -3.26 25.12 -11.56
C ALA A 134 -4.58 24.66 -12.20
N GLN A 135 -4.97 25.23 -13.33
CA GLN A 135 -6.14 24.82 -14.12
C GLN A 135 -6.05 23.36 -14.54
N ASP A 136 -4.84 22.86 -14.91
CA ASP A 136 -4.66 21.48 -15.35
C ASP A 136 -4.97 20.49 -14.21
N MET A 137 -4.55 20.82 -12.97
CA MET A 137 -4.90 20.03 -11.78
C MET A 137 -6.41 19.96 -11.55
N MET A 138 -7.08 21.11 -11.63
CA MET A 138 -8.54 21.19 -11.44
C MET A 138 -9.27 20.35 -12.49
N LEU A 139 -8.92 20.51 -13.75
CA LEU A 139 -9.55 19.77 -14.86
C LEU A 139 -9.28 18.26 -14.75
N SER A 140 -8.07 17.85 -14.32
CA SER A 140 -7.73 16.45 -14.11
C SER A 140 -8.60 15.78 -13.05
N TRP A 141 -8.86 16.43 -11.91
CA TRP A 141 -9.72 15.86 -10.88
C TRP A 141 -11.21 15.86 -11.27
N GLN A 142 -11.64 16.86 -12.00
CA GLN A 142 -12.98 16.87 -12.59
C GLN A 142 -13.14 15.71 -13.59
N ALA A 143 -12.16 15.47 -14.46
CA ALA A 143 -12.15 14.35 -15.40
C ALA A 143 -12.10 12.99 -14.67
N LEU A 144 -11.26 12.84 -13.63
CA LEU A 144 -11.24 11.65 -12.80
C LEU A 144 -12.61 11.35 -12.20
N SER A 145 -13.34 12.36 -11.71
CA SER A 145 -14.67 12.18 -11.12
C SER A 145 -15.70 11.63 -12.12
N GLN A 146 -15.54 11.95 -13.42
CA GLN A 146 -16.41 11.52 -14.51
C GLN A 146 -15.99 10.17 -15.13
N SER A 147 -14.77 9.72 -14.85
CA SER A 147 -14.21 8.49 -15.41
C SER A 147 -14.90 7.22 -14.87
N ASN A 148 -14.64 6.09 -15.50
CA ASN A 148 -15.03 4.76 -14.98
C ASN A 148 -13.94 4.14 -14.08
N SER A 149 -12.90 4.90 -13.74
CA SER A 149 -11.84 4.44 -12.85
C SER A 149 -12.38 4.06 -11.46
N PRO A 150 -11.97 2.92 -10.89
CA PRO A 150 -12.26 2.61 -9.50
C PRO A 150 -11.62 3.62 -8.53
N LEU A 151 -10.52 4.26 -8.93
CA LEU A 151 -9.77 5.23 -8.12
C LEU A 151 -10.46 6.59 -8.00
N ARG A 152 -11.52 6.87 -8.78
CA ARG A 152 -12.30 8.11 -8.63
C ARG A 152 -12.89 8.28 -7.22
N SER A 153 -13.15 7.17 -6.51
CA SER A 153 -13.63 7.19 -5.13
C SER A 153 -12.63 7.81 -4.15
N TYR A 154 -11.35 7.90 -4.54
CA TYR A 154 -10.32 8.54 -3.74
C TYR A 154 -10.62 10.04 -3.51
N LEU A 155 -11.31 10.72 -4.44
CA LEU A 155 -11.76 12.10 -4.25
C LEU A 155 -12.70 12.26 -3.04
N ALA A 156 -13.61 11.29 -2.83
CA ALA A 156 -14.45 11.29 -1.63
C ALA A 156 -13.67 10.86 -0.36
N TYR A 157 -12.67 9.99 -0.51
CA TYR A 157 -11.79 9.59 0.57
C TYR A 157 -10.92 10.75 1.09
N LEU A 158 -10.50 11.66 0.21
CA LEU A 158 -9.87 12.94 0.59
C LEU A 158 -10.77 13.84 1.44
N ASN A 159 -12.05 13.55 1.57
CA ASN A 159 -13.10 14.46 2.04
C ASN A 159 -13.25 15.71 1.14
N LEU A 160 -12.90 15.63 -0.15
CA LEU A 160 -13.04 16.75 -1.08
C LEU A 160 -14.50 17.19 -1.11
N LYS A 161 -14.74 18.49 -0.96
CA LYS A 161 -16.08 19.07 -0.92
C LYS A 161 -16.88 18.67 -2.15
N ASN A 162 -18.12 18.27 -1.94
CA ASN A 162 -19.07 17.79 -2.93
C ASN A 162 -18.67 16.48 -3.65
N ALA A 163 -17.48 15.89 -3.40
CA ALA A 163 -17.03 14.71 -4.15
C ALA A 163 -18.03 13.55 -4.08
N LYS A 164 -18.62 13.30 -2.92
CA LYS A 164 -19.62 12.23 -2.77
C LYS A 164 -20.84 12.49 -3.67
N GLY A 165 -21.38 13.70 -3.67
CA GLY A 165 -22.53 14.09 -4.50
C GLY A 165 -22.22 13.99 -6.01
N VAL A 166 -21.03 14.41 -6.41
CA VAL A 166 -20.56 14.30 -7.80
C VAL A 166 -20.42 12.83 -8.23
N LEU A 167 -19.80 11.98 -7.40
CA LEU A 167 -19.63 10.56 -7.72
C LEU A 167 -20.96 9.79 -7.78
N GLU A 168 -21.96 10.21 -7.00
CA GLU A 168 -23.32 9.69 -7.00
C GLU A 168 -24.20 10.35 -8.08
N LYS A 169 -23.66 11.31 -8.87
CA LYS A 169 -24.36 12.10 -9.91
C LYS A 169 -25.52 12.95 -9.38
N ASN A 170 -25.45 13.34 -8.12
CA ASN A 170 -26.41 14.26 -7.48
C ASN A 170 -25.96 15.72 -7.59
N GLU A 171 -24.66 15.95 -7.84
CA GLU A 171 -24.04 17.25 -8.00
C GLU A 171 -23.25 17.31 -9.31
N PRO A 172 -23.11 18.48 -9.94
CA PRO A 172 -22.33 18.64 -11.15
C PRO A 172 -20.83 18.55 -10.85
N PHE A 173 -20.03 18.06 -11.81
CA PHE A 173 -18.59 17.81 -11.61
C PHE A 173 -17.78 19.09 -11.36
N ASP A 174 -18.22 20.23 -11.84
CA ASP A 174 -17.62 21.55 -11.62
C ASP A 174 -17.89 22.11 -10.21
N SER A 175 -18.74 21.45 -9.42
CA SER A 175 -18.97 21.76 -8.01
C SER A 175 -17.92 21.16 -7.06
N LEU A 176 -17.00 20.32 -7.57
CA LEU A 176 -15.89 19.77 -6.76
C LEU A 176 -15.10 20.88 -6.08
N GLY A 177 -14.72 20.63 -4.83
CA GLY A 177 -13.96 21.58 -3.98
C GLY A 177 -12.52 21.81 -4.41
N ILE A 178 -12.26 21.96 -5.71
CA ILE A 178 -10.94 22.28 -6.26
C ILE A 178 -11.06 23.46 -7.23
N TYR A 179 -10.24 24.49 -7.05
CA TYR A 179 -10.32 25.76 -7.78
C TYR A 179 -8.94 26.28 -8.16
N ALA A 180 -8.74 26.59 -9.43
CA ALA A 180 -7.58 27.31 -9.90
C ALA A 180 -7.85 28.83 -9.75
N GLU A 181 -7.26 29.47 -8.75
CA GLU A 181 -7.45 30.91 -8.51
C GLU A 181 -6.65 31.78 -9.49
N ASN A 182 -5.51 31.26 -9.92
CA ASN A 182 -4.66 31.76 -11.00
C ASN A 182 -3.74 30.62 -11.46
N ASP A 183 -2.81 30.90 -12.39
CA ASP A 183 -1.93 29.88 -12.99
C ASP A 183 -1.11 29.08 -11.96
N ARG A 184 -0.83 29.65 -10.78
CA ARG A 184 0.03 29.04 -9.75
C ARG A 184 -0.68 28.76 -8.44
N THR A 185 -1.90 29.19 -8.25
CA THR A 185 -2.62 29.04 -6.97
C THR A 185 -3.79 28.08 -7.12
N LEU A 186 -3.69 26.96 -6.42
CA LEU A 186 -4.75 25.97 -6.35
C LEU A 186 -5.36 26.00 -4.94
N ARG A 187 -6.68 26.20 -4.85
CA ARG A 187 -7.44 26.11 -3.61
C ARG A 187 -8.23 24.80 -3.57
N ILE A 188 -8.07 24.06 -2.47
CA ILE A 188 -8.77 22.80 -2.19
C ILE A 188 -9.64 22.97 -0.96
N GLU A 189 -10.95 22.70 -1.09
CA GLU A 189 -11.92 22.73 0.01
C GLU A 189 -12.38 21.32 0.37
N LEU A 190 -12.46 21.05 1.68
CA LEU A 190 -12.83 19.76 2.23
C LEU A 190 -14.10 19.85 3.08
N ASP A 191 -14.91 18.79 3.09
CA ASP A 191 -16.09 18.68 3.95
C ASP A 191 -15.73 18.56 5.44
N LYS A 192 -14.57 17.94 5.72
CA LYS A 192 -14.07 17.71 7.09
C LYS A 192 -12.62 18.18 7.22
N PRO A 193 -12.18 18.59 8.41
CA PRO A 193 -10.78 18.87 8.65
C PRO A 193 -9.92 17.63 8.37
N THR A 194 -8.90 17.77 7.52
CA THR A 194 -7.99 16.70 7.12
C THR A 194 -6.56 17.24 7.17
N PRO A 195 -5.90 17.25 8.36
CA PRO A 195 -4.56 17.84 8.53
C PRO A 195 -3.46 17.07 7.79
N TYR A 196 -3.74 15.88 7.32
CA TYR A 196 -2.86 14.99 6.55
C TYR A 196 -3.20 14.98 5.04
N LEU A 197 -3.85 16.03 4.56
CA LEU A 197 -4.14 16.15 3.12
C LEU A 197 -2.88 16.08 2.25
N PRO A 198 -1.75 16.73 2.61
CA PRO A 198 -0.52 16.64 1.79
C PRO A 198 -0.03 15.21 1.58
N GLU A 199 -0.14 14.34 2.60
CA GLU A 199 0.19 12.91 2.51
C GLU A 199 -0.73 12.17 1.54
N MET A 200 -2.01 12.48 1.55
CA MET A 200 -2.98 11.88 0.65
C MET A 200 -2.79 12.32 -0.80
N LEU A 201 -2.28 13.54 -1.03
CA LEU A 201 -2.09 14.11 -2.36
C LEU A 201 -0.92 13.49 -3.15
N ALA A 202 -0.07 12.70 -2.49
CA ALA A 202 0.98 11.93 -3.17
C ALA A 202 0.44 10.69 -3.90
N HIS A 203 -0.85 10.40 -3.79
CA HIS A 203 -1.47 9.25 -4.48
C HIS A 203 -1.43 9.43 -6.00
N ILE A 204 -1.00 8.38 -6.72
CA ILE A 204 -0.74 8.44 -8.17
C ILE A 204 -1.98 8.84 -9.01
N SER A 205 -3.19 8.53 -8.57
CA SER A 205 -4.40 8.91 -9.30
C SER A 205 -4.70 10.41 -9.31
N LEU A 206 -4.01 11.20 -8.47
CA LEU A 206 -4.22 12.64 -8.33
C LEU A 206 -3.22 13.49 -9.10
N VAL A 207 -2.30 12.88 -9.84
CA VAL A 207 -1.36 13.61 -10.70
C VAL A 207 -2.09 14.36 -11.82
N PRO A 208 -1.56 15.48 -12.32
CA PRO A 208 -2.16 16.18 -13.44
C PRO A 208 -2.15 15.32 -14.71
N GLN A 209 -3.21 15.42 -15.50
CA GLN A 209 -3.34 14.80 -16.81
C GLN A 209 -3.41 15.89 -17.86
N TYR A 210 -2.71 15.67 -18.97
CA TYR A 210 -2.77 16.59 -20.09
C TYR A 210 -4.17 16.56 -20.73
N HIS A 211 -4.63 17.67 -21.24
CA HIS A 211 -6.00 17.84 -21.73
C HIS A 211 -6.34 17.03 -22.99
N ASP A 212 -5.32 16.62 -23.76
CA ASP A 212 -5.49 15.75 -24.93
C ASP A 212 -5.26 14.29 -24.54
N PRO A 213 -6.32 13.47 -24.43
CA PRO A 213 -6.21 12.07 -24.00
C PRO A 213 -5.52 11.17 -25.03
N ASP A 214 -5.41 11.59 -26.30
CA ASP A 214 -4.77 10.82 -27.36
C ASP A 214 -3.25 11.03 -27.37
N SER A 215 -2.73 11.95 -26.53
CA SER A 215 -1.32 12.30 -26.43
C SER A 215 -0.76 11.91 -25.07
N LEU A 216 0.29 11.07 -25.04
CA LEU A 216 1.03 10.81 -23.82
C LEU A 216 1.98 11.98 -23.49
N VAL A 217 1.38 13.09 -23.08
CA VAL A 217 2.11 14.27 -22.58
C VAL A 217 2.13 14.23 -21.08
N VAL A 218 3.33 14.23 -20.50
CA VAL A 218 3.59 13.98 -19.07
C VAL A 218 4.36 15.13 -18.43
N ASN A 219 4.45 15.15 -17.11
CA ASN A 219 5.15 16.21 -16.36
C ASN A 219 6.27 15.71 -15.44
N GLY A 220 6.54 14.40 -15.43
CA GLY A 220 7.56 13.77 -14.60
C GLY A 220 8.97 13.91 -15.17
N ALA A 221 9.92 13.21 -14.50
CA ALA A 221 11.33 13.26 -14.83
C ALA A 221 11.70 12.62 -16.18
N TYR A 222 10.82 11.72 -16.67
CA TYR A 222 11.03 10.97 -17.92
C TYR A 222 9.82 11.07 -18.83
N ILE A 223 10.07 10.81 -20.12
CA ILE A 223 9.06 10.75 -21.19
C ILE A 223 9.17 9.41 -21.89
N LEU A 224 8.07 8.90 -22.45
CA LEU A 224 8.09 7.70 -23.27
C LEU A 224 8.80 7.99 -24.60
N GLU A 225 9.89 7.27 -24.86
CA GLU A 225 10.62 7.31 -26.14
C GLU A 225 10.11 6.22 -27.09
N SER A 226 9.95 4.98 -26.57
CA SER A 226 9.37 3.88 -27.33
C SER A 226 8.82 2.78 -26.42
N GLU A 227 7.82 2.06 -26.94
CA GLU A 227 7.29 0.83 -26.36
C GLU A 227 7.23 -0.24 -27.46
N ASN A 228 7.69 -1.45 -27.13
CA ASN A 228 7.65 -2.59 -28.03
C ASN A 228 7.64 -3.91 -27.24
N ALA A 229 7.61 -5.05 -27.93
CA ALA A 229 7.59 -6.37 -27.29
C ALA A 229 8.82 -6.69 -26.42
N LYS A 230 9.92 -5.92 -26.53
CA LYS A 230 11.12 -6.10 -25.72
C LYS A 230 11.07 -5.27 -24.43
N GLY A 231 10.34 -4.19 -24.40
CA GLY A 231 10.23 -3.32 -23.22
C GLY A 231 9.77 -1.91 -23.53
N ILE A 232 9.86 -1.08 -22.50
CA ILE A 232 9.54 0.35 -22.51
C ILE A 232 10.84 1.12 -22.34
N HIS A 233 11.08 2.09 -23.20
CA HIS A 233 12.23 2.96 -23.16
C HIS A 233 11.79 4.38 -22.84
N LEU A 234 12.34 4.93 -21.77
CA LEU A 234 12.11 6.30 -21.35
C LEU A 234 13.36 7.13 -21.55
N ALA A 235 13.20 8.36 -22.01
CA ALA A 235 14.24 9.36 -22.07
C ALA A 235 13.99 10.45 -21.01
N LYS A 236 15.04 11.08 -20.53
CA LYS A 236 14.98 12.20 -19.60
C LYS A 236 14.18 13.35 -20.19
N ASN A 237 13.21 13.86 -19.40
CA ASN A 237 12.36 14.97 -19.82
C ASN A 237 13.14 16.31 -19.83
N PRO A 238 13.34 16.94 -21.00
CA PRO A 238 14.09 18.19 -21.09
C PRO A 238 13.39 19.38 -20.41
N TYR A 239 12.10 19.27 -20.14
CA TYR A 239 11.28 20.31 -19.50
C TYR A 239 11.02 20.05 -18.02
N TYR A 240 11.49 18.92 -17.46
CA TYR A 240 11.32 18.64 -16.04
C TYR A 240 12.03 19.69 -15.18
N TRP A 241 11.35 20.20 -14.17
CA TRP A 241 11.85 21.33 -13.36
C TRP A 241 13.14 21.01 -12.59
N GLN A 242 13.39 19.75 -12.22
CA GLN A 242 14.62 19.27 -11.56
C GLN A 242 15.55 18.48 -12.50
N LYS A 243 15.42 18.59 -13.82
CA LYS A 243 16.20 17.81 -14.78
C LYS A 243 17.70 17.74 -14.52
N ASN A 244 18.30 18.80 -13.95
CA ASN A 244 19.72 18.85 -13.65
C ASN A 244 20.15 17.93 -12.51
N ASN A 245 19.20 17.46 -11.68
CA ASN A 245 19.43 16.52 -10.58
C ASN A 245 19.22 15.07 -11.00
N VAL A 246 18.67 14.82 -12.19
CA VAL A 246 18.41 13.47 -12.73
C VAL A 246 19.68 12.91 -13.34
N ALA A 247 20.20 11.81 -12.78
CA ALA A 247 21.49 11.25 -13.16
C ALA A 247 21.44 10.37 -14.42
N PHE A 248 20.34 9.62 -14.61
CA PHE A 248 20.19 8.73 -15.76
C PHE A 248 19.52 9.47 -16.92
N GLU A 249 20.11 9.34 -18.12
CA GLU A 249 19.53 9.91 -19.36
C GLU A 249 18.40 9.02 -19.90
N HIS A 250 18.46 7.71 -19.64
CA HIS A 250 17.48 6.74 -20.09
C HIS A 250 17.11 5.77 -18.97
N VAL A 251 15.85 5.31 -18.99
CA VAL A 251 15.35 4.22 -18.15
C VAL A 251 14.70 3.17 -19.06
N GLU A 252 15.08 1.92 -18.88
CA GLU A 252 14.46 0.79 -19.56
C GLU A 252 13.67 -0.04 -18.55
N TYR A 253 12.41 -0.31 -18.87
CA TYR A 253 11.59 -1.28 -18.18
C TYR A 253 11.45 -2.52 -19.06
N LEU A 254 12.02 -3.64 -18.62
CA LEU A 254 12.06 -4.88 -19.39
C LEU A 254 11.22 -5.97 -18.71
N PRO A 255 10.68 -6.96 -19.46
CA PRO A 255 10.00 -8.09 -18.86
C PRO A 255 10.92 -8.82 -17.85
N PHE A 256 10.40 -9.11 -16.68
CA PHE A 256 11.16 -9.82 -15.65
C PHE A 256 11.50 -11.25 -16.07
N VAL A 257 12.76 -11.64 -15.91
CA VAL A 257 13.25 -13.01 -16.11
C VAL A 257 14.10 -13.39 -14.90
N ALA A 258 13.63 -14.35 -14.09
CA ALA A 258 14.26 -14.71 -12.82
C ALA A 258 15.74 -15.09 -12.94
N SER A 259 16.13 -15.85 -13.96
CA SER A 259 17.53 -16.24 -14.21
C SER A 259 18.44 -15.06 -14.59
N LYS A 260 17.86 -13.89 -14.85
CA LYS A 260 18.54 -12.65 -15.26
C LYS A 260 18.42 -11.53 -14.23
N LEU A 261 18.05 -11.84 -12.98
CA LEU A 261 17.86 -10.83 -11.93
C LEU A 261 19.06 -9.88 -11.82
N ALA A 262 20.28 -10.38 -11.89
CA ALA A 262 21.51 -9.59 -11.80
C ALA A 262 21.78 -8.67 -13.01
N GLU A 263 21.05 -8.82 -14.12
CA GLU A 263 21.12 -7.92 -15.29
C GLU A 263 20.29 -6.64 -15.08
N PHE A 264 19.40 -6.61 -14.08
CA PHE A 264 18.62 -5.43 -13.72
C PHE A 264 19.34 -4.56 -12.68
N ASP A 265 19.03 -3.28 -12.68
CA ASP A 265 19.45 -2.35 -11.65
C ASP A 265 18.48 -2.32 -10.48
N VAL A 266 17.16 -2.31 -10.76
CA VAL A 266 16.10 -2.31 -9.75
C VAL A 266 14.93 -3.19 -10.20
N VAL A 267 14.53 -4.11 -9.33
CA VAL A 267 13.29 -4.91 -9.50
C VAL A 267 12.46 -4.81 -8.23
N ILE A 268 11.21 -4.37 -8.36
CA ILE A 268 10.25 -4.24 -7.25
C ILE A 268 9.27 -5.40 -7.33
N ASP A 269 8.91 -5.95 -6.16
CA ASP A 269 7.99 -7.08 -6.02
C ASP A 269 8.47 -8.33 -6.76
N VAL A 270 9.71 -8.72 -6.46
CA VAL A 270 10.33 -9.92 -7.07
C VAL A 270 9.53 -11.17 -6.69
N PRO A 271 8.98 -11.92 -7.65
CA PRO A 271 8.04 -13.01 -7.37
C PRO A 271 8.70 -14.28 -6.81
N GLU A 272 10.01 -14.35 -6.78
CA GLU A 272 10.78 -15.53 -6.36
C GLU A 272 11.67 -15.22 -5.15
N VAL A 273 11.93 -16.24 -4.32
CA VAL A 273 12.84 -16.10 -3.17
C VAL A 273 14.29 -16.10 -3.69
N HIS A 274 15.01 -15.03 -3.39
CA HIS A 274 16.42 -14.87 -3.73
C HIS A 274 17.20 -14.31 -2.54
N SER A 275 18.46 -14.71 -2.35
CA SER A 275 19.29 -14.29 -1.20
C SER A 275 19.61 -12.79 -1.19
N ASP A 276 19.61 -12.16 -2.36
CA ASP A 276 20.06 -10.78 -2.55
C ASP A 276 18.90 -9.75 -2.45
N LEU A 277 17.70 -10.22 -2.08
CA LEU A 277 16.54 -9.35 -1.94
C LEU A 277 16.59 -8.55 -0.64
N GLN A 278 16.23 -7.30 -0.77
CA GLN A 278 15.90 -6.45 0.36
C GLN A 278 14.38 -6.48 0.58
N HIS A 279 13.96 -6.60 1.83
CA HIS A 279 12.54 -6.55 2.19
C HIS A 279 12.19 -5.14 2.66
N PHE A 280 11.40 -4.43 1.84
CA PHE A 280 10.89 -3.10 2.18
C PHE A 280 9.61 -3.24 2.98
N PRO A 281 9.46 -2.60 4.14
CA PRO A 281 8.20 -2.64 4.88
C PRO A 281 7.09 -2.02 4.04
N GLN A 282 5.88 -2.58 4.11
CA GLN A 282 4.68 -1.99 3.52
C GLN A 282 3.88 -1.25 4.60
N LEU A 283 3.00 -0.35 4.21
CA LEU A 283 2.00 0.23 5.12
C LEU A 283 0.81 -0.72 5.34
N CYS A 284 1.10 -2.00 5.50
CA CYS A 284 0.11 -3.08 5.60
C CYS A 284 0.37 -3.94 6.83
N GLU A 285 -0.65 -4.10 7.67
CA GLU A 285 -0.62 -4.95 8.86
C GLU A 285 -1.56 -6.13 8.71
N TYR A 286 -1.09 -7.31 9.11
CA TYR A 286 -1.88 -8.52 9.30
C TYR A 286 -2.22 -8.68 10.78
N PHE A 287 -3.50 -8.80 11.09
CA PHE A 287 -3.97 -8.90 12.48
C PHE A 287 -5.27 -9.70 12.57
N TYR A 288 -5.65 -10.05 13.81
CA TYR A 288 -6.99 -10.50 14.12
C TYR A 288 -7.77 -9.42 14.85
N GLU A 289 -9.04 -9.26 14.50
CA GLU A 289 -9.98 -8.38 15.18
C GLU A 289 -10.76 -9.14 16.24
N PHE A 290 -11.00 -8.48 17.37
CA PHE A 290 -11.95 -8.93 18.37
C PHE A 290 -13.28 -8.20 18.16
N ASN A 291 -14.41 -8.91 18.21
CA ASN A 291 -15.72 -8.28 18.24
C ASN A 291 -16.01 -7.75 19.65
N LEU A 292 -15.88 -6.45 19.85
CA LEU A 292 -16.03 -5.83 21.18
C LEU A 292 -17.48 -5.79 21.67
N LYS A 293 -18.44 -6.20 20.85
CA LYS A 293 -19.85 -6.41 21.23
C LYS A 293 -20.13 -7.84 21.74
N ASP A 294 -19.21 -8.78 21.49
CA ASP A 294 -19.31 -10.14 22.01
C ASP A 294 -18.84 -10.17 23.48
N SER A 295 -19.72 -10.59 24.38
CA SER A 295 -19.48 -10.55 25.84
C SER A 295 -18.26 -11.36 26.29
N LYS A 296 -17.83 -12.35 25.50
CA LYS A 296 -16.68 -13.21 25.82
C LYS A 296 -15.35 -12.49 25.62
N VAL A 297 -15.25 -11.63 24.61
CA VAL A 297 -14.03 -10.91 24.26
C VAL A 297 -14.14 -9.39 24.43
N ALA A 298 -15.27 -8.89 24.96
CA ALA A 298 -15.47 -7.47 25.22
C ALA A 298 -14.52 -6.91 26.29
N LYS A 299 -14.09 -7.75 27.26
CA LYS A 299 -13.22 -7.32 28.35
C LYS A 299 -11.76 -7.24 27.91
N ALA A 300 -11.11 -6.10 28.18
CA ALA A 300 -9.71 -5.88 27.83
C ALA A 300 -8.77 -6.93 28.43
N ASP A 301 -8.98 -7.33 29.69
CA ASP A 301 -8.17 -8.34 30.36
C ASP A 301 -8.21 -9.71 29.67
N VAL A 302 -9.39 -10.10 29.15
CA VAL A 302 -9.53 -11.35 28.39
C VAL A 302 -8.77 -11.26 27.08
N ARG A 303 -8.86 -10.15 26.35
CA ARG A 303 -8.09 -9.95 25.10
C ARG A 303 -6.59 -9.91 25.37
N LYS A 304 -6.17 -9.24 26.47
CA LYS A 304 -4.78 -9.18 26.91
C LYS A 304 -4.24 -10.58 27.25
N ALA A 305 -5.04 -11.40 27.92
CA ALA A 305 -4.68 -12.79 28.20
C ALA A 305 -4.52 -13.62 26.92
N ILE A 306 -5.47 -13.52 26.00
CA ILE A 306 -5.41 -14.19 24.69
C ILE A 306 -4.14 -13.76 23.94
N ALA A 307 -3.88 -12.46 23.83
CA ALA A 307 -2.71 -11.93 23.14
C ALA A 307 -1.38 -12.41 23.76
N SER A 308 -1.31 -12.53 25.09
CA SER A 308 -0.09 -12.96 25.78
C SER A 308 0.25 -14.45 25.63
N LEU A 309 -0.70 -15.28 25.23
CA LEU A 309 -0.49 -16.70 24.92
C LEU A 309 0.11 -16.92 23.51
N ILE A 310 0.23 -15.87 22.71
CA ILE A 310 0.62 -15.99 21.31
C ILE A 310 2.05 -15.49 21.11
N SER A 311 2.91 -16.37 20.66
CA SER A 311 4.25 -16.02 20.17
C SER A 311 4.17 -15.61 18.71
N VAL A 312 4.01 -14.31 18.48
CA VAL A 312 3.96 -13.71 17.14
C VAL A 312 5.20 -14.07 16.32
N THR A 313 6.39 -13.94 16.92
CA THR A 313 7.66 -14.26 16.24
C THR A 313 7.72 -15.71 15.79
N ASN A 314 7.19 -16.66 16.60
CA ASN A 314 7.14 -18.06 16.21
C ASN A 314 6.25 -18.28 15.00
N ILE A 315 5.06 -17.65 14.95
CA ILE A 315 4.15 -17.73 13.79
C ILE A 315 4.83 -17.20 12.53
N VAL A 316 5.37 -15.97 12.61
CA VAL A 316 5.92 -15.26 11.45
C VAL A 316 7.16 -15.97 10.89
N ASN A 317 8.11 -16.35 11.73
CA ASN A 317 9.33 -17.02 11.29
C ASN A 317 9.08 -18.37 10.59
N ASN A 318 7.98 -19.03 10.92
CA ASN A 318 7.64 -20.32 10.32
C ASN A 318 6.79 -20.21 9.06
N GLU A 319 5.89 -19.20 8.98
CA GLU A 319 4.91 -19.12 7.90
C GLU A 319 5.23 -18.05 6.85
N ILE A 320 5.87 -16.95 7.27
CA ILE A 320 6.18 -15.83 6.38
C ILE A 320 7.47 -15.11 6.84
N PRO A 321 8.63 -15.78 6.74
CA PRO A 321 9.89 -15.27 7.30
C PRO A 321 10.36 -13.93 6.73
N ALA A 322 9.81 -13.52 5.58
CA ALA A 322 10.10 -12.22 4.96
C ALA A 322 9.33 -11.06 5.61
N ALA A 323 8.23 -11.32 6.33
CA ALA A 323 7.46 -10.29 7.02
C ALA A 323 8.14 -9.85 8.32
N LEU A 324 7.73 -8.69 8.84
CA LEU A 324 8.24 -8.14 10.08
C LEU A 324 7.26 -8.47 11.22
N PRO A 325 7.64 -9.33 12.19
CA PRO A 325 6.79 -9.58 13.35
C PRO A 325 6.44 -8.27 14.04
N SER A 326 5.17 -8.05 14.35
CA SER A 326 4.69 -6.84 15.01
C SER A 326 3.69 -7.19 16.11
N SER A 327 3.90 -6.62 17.30
CA SER A 327 2.93 -6.59 18.39
C SER A 327 2.18 -5.25 18.47
N TYR A 328 2.49 -4.33 17.57
CA TYR A 328 1.85 -3.03 17.44
C TYR A 328 0.87 -3.03 16.28
N PHE A 329 -0.23 -2.29 16.45
CA PHE A 329 -1.25 -2.18 15.42
C PHE A 329 -0.87 -1.24 14.28
N LEU A 330 -0.01 -0.26 14.52
CA LEU A 330 0.47 0.66 13.51
C LEU A 330 1.80 0.18 12.91
N PRO A 331 2.01 0.34 11.60
CA PRO A 331 3.30 0.13 10.96
C PRO A 331 4.42 0.90 11.64
N LYS A 332 5.61 0.30 11.73
CA LYS A 332 6.76 0.87 12.43
C LYS A 332 7.09 2.31 11.99
N ALA A 333 6.92 2.62 10.72
CA ALA A 333 7.19 3.96 10.18
C ALA A 333 6.25 5.05 10.72
N MET A 334 5.09 4.68 11.26
CA MET A 334 4.09 5.58 11.83
C MET A 334 4.22 5.73 13.35
N LEU A 335 5.08 4.92 13.98
CA LEU A 335 5.37 4.96 15.41
C LEU A 335 6.58 5.85 15.64
N ASN A 336 6.44 6.89 16.45
CA ASN A 336 7.60 7.51 17.07
C ASN A 336 8.25 6.45 17.98
N GLU A 337 9.58 6.31 17.93
CA GLU A 337 10.39 5.26 18.59
C GLU A 337 10.28 5.25 20.13
N GLN A 338 9.10 5.18 20.67
CA GLN A 338 8.92 4.91 22.09
C GLN A 338 8.56 3.44 22.23
N ASP A 339 9.55 2.65 22.64
CA ASP A 339 9.34 1.31 23.14
C ASP A 339 8.22 1.33 24.19
N SER A 340 7.01 0.96 23.81
CA SER A 340 6.03 0.60 24.79
C SER A 340 6.56 -0.70 25.43
N ARG A 341 6.97 -0.60 26.65
CA ARG A 341 7.47 -1.74 27.43
C ARG A 341 6.36 -2.78 27.50
N TRP A 342 6.57 -3.89 26.83
CA TRP A 342 5.71 -5.06 26.98
C TRP A 342 5.88 -5.55 28.44
N GLU A 343 4.84 -5.37 29.26
CA GLU A 343 4.84 -5.92 30.60
C GLU A 343 4.48 -7.40 30.54
N PRO A 344 5.26 -8.28 31.17
CA PRO A 344 4.91 -9.69 31.27
C PRO A 344 3.53 -9.84 31.89
N VAL A 345 2.64 -10.54 31.22
CA VAL A 345 1.28 -10.79 31.66
C VAL A 345 1.09 -12.26 31.97
N PHE A 346 0.57 -12.57 33.13
CA PHE A 346 0.15 -13.91 33.50
C PHE A 346 -1.26 -14.18 32.93
N ALA A 347 -1.32 -14.77 31.73
CA ALA A 347 -2.57 -15.04 31.02
C ALA A 347 -3.61 -15.76 31.89
N GLU A 348 -3.19 -16.83 32.56
CA GLU A 348 -4.06 -17.64 33.42
C GLU A 348 -4.63 -16.85 34.59
N GLN A 349 -3.83 -15.95 35.18
CA GLN A 349 -4.30 -15.09 36.25
C GLN A 349 -5.39 -14.12 35.76
N LEU A 350 -5.22 -13.50 34.60
CA LEU A 350 -6.22 -12.61 34.01
C LEU A 350 -7.50 -13.37 33.64
N LEU A 351 -7.38 -14.57 33.09
CA LEU A 351 -8.52 -15.42 32.78
C LEU A 351 -9.28 -15.79 34.04
N ALA A 352 -8.58 -16.24 35.10
CA ALA A 352 -9.19 -16.59 36.39
C ALA A 352 -9.91 -15.41 37.05
N GLN A 353 -9.35 -14.21 37.02
CA GLN A 353 -10.02 -12.98 37.50
C GLN A 353 -11.32 -12.71 36.76
N ASN A 354 -11.44 -13.17 35.53
CA ASN A 354 -12.64 -13.07 34.69
C ASN A 354 -13.54 -14.33 34.79
N LYS A 355 -13.33 -15.19 35.80
CA LYS A 355 -14.10 -16.44 36.05
C LYS A 355 -13.98 -17.47 34.91
N ILE A 356 -12.84 -17.48 34.26
CA ILE A 356 -12.47 -18.45 33.21
C ILE A 356 -11.42 -19.37 33.85
N ASP A 357 -11.69 -20.65 33.91
CA ASP A 357 -10.85 -21.68 34.50
C ASP A 357 -11.00 -23.02 33.72
N GLU A 358 -10.30 -24.06 34.12
CA GLU A 358 -10.36 -25.37 33.48
C GLU A 358 -11.76 -26.00 33.49
N ARG A 359 -12.61 -25.67 34.51
CA ARG A 359 -13.98 -26.18 34.64
C ARG A 359 -14.97 -25.34 33.83
N HIS A 360 -14.64 -24.07 33.61
CA HIS A 360 -15.45 -23.11 32.87
C HIS A 360 -14.57 -22.41 31.83
N PRO A 361 -14.09 -23.16 30.81
CA PRO A 361 -13.17 -22.61 29.82
C PRO A 361 -13.89 -21.62 28.90
N LEU A 362 -13.12 -20.65 28.40
CA LEU A 362 -13.59 -19.73 27.39
C LEU A 362 -13.65 -20.42 26.02
N HIS A 363 -14.83 -20.49 25.43
CA HIS A 363 -15.00 -20.96 24.06
C HIS A 363 -14.84 -19.82 23.08
N LEU A 364 -13.83 -19.92 22.21
CA LEU A 364 -13.50 -18.94 21.18
C LEU A 364 -13.70 -19.52 19.80
N ASN A 365 -14.33 -18.75 18.92
CA ASN A 365 -14.42 -19.03 17.50
C ASN A 365 -13.44 -18.12 16.76
N VAL A 366 -12.48 -18.69 16.05
CA VAL A 366 -11.49 -17.98 15.22
C VAL A 366 -11.84 -18.19 13.76
N LEU A 367 -12.29 -17.10 13.12
CA LEU A 367 -12.74 -17.10 11.73
C LEU A 367 -11.62 -16.58 10.82
N TYR A 368 -11.35 -17.27 9.72
CA TYR A 368 -10.32 -16.90 8.74
C TYR A 368 -10.69 -17.42 7.35
N ASP A 369 -10.05 -16.87 6.31
CA ASP A 369 -10.25 -17.31 4.94
C ASP A 369 -9.34 -18.49 4.57
N ASP A 370 -9.77 -19.24 3.56
CA ASP A 370 -9.22 -20.55 3.15
C ASP A 370 -7.96 -20.47 2.27
N VAL A 371 -7.34 -19.27 2.19
CA VAL A 371 -6.02 -19.09 1.56
C VAL A 371 -4.96 -19.87 2.35
N PRO A 372 -4.11 -20.68 1.70
CA PRO A 372 -3.16 -21.56 2.40
C PRO A 372 -2.32 -20.88 3.47
N LEU A 373 -1.77 -19.69 3.21
CA LEU A 373 -1.02 -18.91 4.20
C LEU A 373 -1.86 -18.60 5.43
N HIS A 374 -3.11 -18.16 5.24
CA HIS A 374 -4.00 -17.77 6.34
C HIS A 374 -4.46 -18.99 7.15
N VAL A 375 -4.64 -20.13 6.49
CA VAL A 375 -4.90 -21.41 7.16
C VAL A 375 -3.74 -21.81 8.06
N ASN A 376 -2.50 -21.76 7.56
CA ASN A 376 -1.31 -22.11 8.33
C ASN A 376 -1.13 -21.20 9.54
N ILE A 377 -1.26 -19.88 9.36
CA ILE A 377 -1.18 -18.90 10.44
C ILE A 377 -2.26 -19.18 11.50
N ALA A 378 -3.51 -19.39 11.07
CA ALA A 378 -4.62 -19.68 11.97
C ALA A 378 -4.41 -20.98 12.77
N GLN A 379 -3.92 -22.04 12.13
CA GLN A 379 -3.60 -23.31 12.80
C GLN A 379 -2.54 -23.14 13.87
N ARG A 380 -1.47 -22.36 13.61
CA ARG A 380 -0.44 -22.08 14.62
C ARG A 380 -0.99 -21.23 15.78
N LEU A 381 -1.77 -20.21 15.47
CA LEU A 381 -2.43 -19.38 16.46
C LEU A 381 -3.35 -20.21 17.36
N VAL A 382 -4.22 -21.04 16.78
CA VAL A 382 -5.09 -21.94 17.52
C VAL A 382 -4.29 -22.95 18.33
N GLY A 383 -3.23 -23.54 17.76
CA GLY A 383 -2.33 -24.47 18.45
C GLY A 383 -1.64 -23.88 19.67
N GLN A 384 -1.29 -22.59 19.65
CA GLN A 384 -0.75 -21.90 20.82
C GLN A 384 -1.81 -21.61 21.88
N LEU A 385 -2.99 -21.15 21.47
CA LEU A 385 -4.10 -20.86 22.39
C LEU A 385 -4.60 -22.12 23.12
N THR A 386 -4.67 -23.26 22.43
CA THR A 386 -5.13 -24.53 22.99
C THR A 386 -4.13 -25.20 23.94
N GLN A 387 -2.93 -24.63 24.13
CA GLN A 387 -2.02 -25.06 25.19
C GLN A 387 -2.53 -24.72 26.59
N SER A 388 -3.42 -23.72 26.71
CA SER A 388 -4.07 -23.40 27.96
C SER A 388 -5.38 -24.20 28.11
N ASP A 389 -5.50 -24.93 29.21
CA ASP A 389 -6.73 -25.68 29.56
C ASP A 389 -7.93 -24.77 29.84
N MET A 390 -7.69 -23.46 30.01
CA MET A 390 -8.73 -22.44 30.19
C MET A 390 -9.39 -21.98 28.88
N LEU A 391 -8.87 -22.42 27.72
CA LEU A 391 -9.40 -22.06 26.39
C LEU A 391 -9.85 -23.30 25.61
N ARG A 392 -10.95 -23.14 24.89
CA ARG A 392 -11.42 -24.08 23.87
C ARG A 392 -11.61 -23.26 22.59
N VAL A 393 -10.82 -23.57 21.56
CA VAL A 393 -10.78 -22.75 20.35
C VAL A 393 -11.30 -23.56 19.17
N ASP A 394 -12.31 -23.03 18.51
CA ASP A 394 -12.89 -23.57 17.28
C ASP A 394 -12.38 -22.76 16.08
N ALA A 395 -11.61 -23.43 15.22
CA ALA A 395 -11.05 -22.86 14.01
C ALA A 395 -12.06 -22.94 12.87
N GLN A 396 -12.48 -21.80 12.32
CA GLN A 396 -13.54 -21.70 11.33
C GLN A 396 -13.02 -21.16 9.99
N PRO A 397 -12.53 -22.00 9.08
CA PRO A 397 -12.17 -21.58 7.73
C PRO A 397 -13.43 -21.24 6.92
N THR A 398 -13.31 -20.22 6.07
CA THR A 398 -14.38 -19.82 5.14
C THR A 398 -13.78 -19.19 3.88
N ASN A 399 -14.58 -18.98 2.83
CA ASN A 399 -14.09 -18.21 1.69
C ASN A 399 -14.02 -16.71 1.99
N TRP A 400 -13.21 -15.99 1.23
CA TRP A 400 -12.99 -14.55 1.40
C TRP A 400 -14.30 -13.72 1.41
N GLN A 401 -15.23 -14.02 0.52
CA GLN A 401 -16.48 -13.25 0.42
C GLN A 401 -17.33 -13.40 1.69
N THR A 402 -17.43 -14.62 2.20
CA THR A 402 -18.15 -14.94 3.45
C THR A 402 -17.43 -14.28 4.64
N LEU A 403 -16.11 -14.30 4.68
CA LEU A 403 -15.31 -13.64 5.71
C LEU A 403 -15.65 -12.14 5.78
N GLN A 404 -15.61 -11.45 4.63
CA GLN A 404 -15.92 -10.03 4.54
C GLN A 404 -17.38 -9.73 4.94
N MET A 405 -18.31 -10.55 4.51
CA MET A 405 -19.73 -10.39 4.86
C MET A 405 -19.94 -10.52 6.37
N LYS A 406 -19.33 -11.52 7.02
CA LYS A 406 -19.42 -11.73 8.46
C LYS A 406 -18.75 -10.59 9.23
N ARG A 407 -17.58 -10.13 8.79
CA ARG A 407 -16.90 -8.96 9.36
C ARG A 407 -17.78 -7.71 9.30
N GLN A 408 -18.41 -7.44 8.17
CA GLN A 408 -19.30 -6.29 8.01
C GLN A 408 -20.54 -6.35 8.89
N LYS A 409 -21.10 -7.54 9.11
CA LYS A 409 -22.28 -7.75 9.97
C LYS A 409 -21.94 -7.79 11.46
N GLY A 410 -20.67 -7.92 11.83
CA GLY A 410 -20.25 -8.18 13.21
C GLY A 410 -20.60 -9.61 13.66
N ASP A 411 -20.70 -10.57 12.73
CA ASP A 411 -21.00 -11.99 13.00
C ASP A 411 -19.69 -12.78 13.19
N PHE A 412 -18.95 -12.46 14.23
CA PHE A 412 -17.70 -13.12 14.61
C PHE A 412 -17.37 -12.84 16.07
N GLN A 413 -16.43 -13.61 16.65
CA GLN A 413 -15.76 -13.30 17.92
C GLN A 413 -14.34 -12.82 17.69
N VAL A 414 -13.53 -13.65 17.02
CA VAL A 414 -12.17 -13.33 16.58
C VAL A 414 -12.13 -13.62 15.09
N ILE A 415 -11.72 -12.62 14.29
CA ILE A 415 -11.69 -12.73 12.84
C ILE A 415 -10.35 -12.28 12.28
N ARG A 416 -9.84 -13.04 11.30
CA ARG A 416 -8.67 -12.62 10.52
C ARG A 416 -8.99 -11.34 9.75
N SER A 417 -8.09 -10.41 9.81
CA SER A 417 -8.18 -9.13 9.12
C SER A 417 -6.82 -8.66 8.62
N GLY A 418 -6.81 -7.57 7.92
CA GLY A 418 -5.63 -6.84 7.48
C GLY A 418 -6.03 -5.44 7.05
N TRP A 419 -5.09 -4.54 7.09
CA TRP A 419 -5.28 -3.16 6.65
C TRP A 419 -4.03 -2.63 5.97
N CYS A 420 -4.20 -2.03 4.81
CA CYS A 420 -3.15 -1.31 4.09
C CYS A 420 -3.55 0.17 4.01
N ALA A 421 -2.63 1.05 4.37
CA ALA A 421 -2.83 2.49 4.25
C ALA A 421 -2.42 2.99 2.87
N ASP A 422 -3.23 3.86 2.28
CA ASP A 422 -2.96 4.51 1.00
C ASP A 422 -1.97 5.68 1.13
N PHE A 423 -1.63 6.08 2.35
CA PHE A 423 -0.71 7.18 2.65
C PHE A 423 0.00 6.95 3.99
N ASN A 424 1.23 7.43 4.10
CA ASN A 424 2.07 7.23 5.29
C ASN A 424 1.71 8.19 6.43
N HIS A 425 0.61 7.92 7.12
CA HIS A 425 0.18 8.72 8.25
C HIS A 425 -0.62 7.89 9.28
N PRO A 426 -0.42 8.08 10.62
CA PRO A 426 -1.09 7.29 11.67
C PRO A 426 -2.61 7.25 11.56
N MET A 427 -3.24 8.32 11.11
CA MET A 427 -4.70 8.42 10.99
C MET A 427 -5.30 7.38 10.05
N ALA A 428 -4.53 6.84 9.09
CA ALA A 428 -4.98 5.77 8.23
C ALA A 428 -5.29 4.46 8.99
N PHE A 429 -4.66 4.25 10.14
CA PHE A 429 -4.90 3.12 11.05
C PHE A 429 -5.78 3.50 12.24
N LEU A 430 -5.53 4.66 12.85
CA LEU A 430 -6.29 5.13 14.04
C LEU A 430 -7.78 5.29 13.74
N SER A 431 -8.15 5.64 12.50
CA SER A 431 -9.53 5.77 12.07
C SER A 431 -10.36 4.48 12.18
N LEU A 432 -9.71 3.31 12.21
CA LEU A 432 -10.39 2.01 12.34
C LEU A 432 -11.08 1.83 13.70
N PHE A 433 -10.67 2.58 14.71
CA PHE A 433 -11.26 2.55 16.06
C PHE A 433 -12.09 3.79 16.39
N TYR A 434 -12.17 4.76 15.50
CA TYR A 434 -13.07 5.90 15.67
C TYR A 434 -14.53 5.44 15.51
N SER A 435 -15.39 5.72 16.50
CA SER A 435 -16.75 5.16 16.55
C SER A 435 -17.63 5.53 15.36
N LYS A 436 -17.37 6.71 14.74
CA LYS A 436 -18.10 7.20 13.56
C LYS A 436 -17.46 6.79 12.23
N SER A 437 -16.35 6.05 12.29
CA SER A 437 -15.70 5.56 11.06
C SER A 437 -16.51 4.43 10.42
N PRO A 438 -16.73 4.45 9.11
CA PRO A 438 -17.36 3.34 8.40
C PRO A 438 -16.49 2.07 8.41
N ASP A 439 -15.21 2.19 8.74
CA ASP A 439 -14.26 1.09 8.77
C ASP A 439 -14.08 0.47 10.17
N ASN A 440 -14.69 1.06 11.20
CA ASN A 440 -14.81 0.45 12.51
C ASN A 440 -15.81 -0.73 12.44
N LYS A 441 -15.28 -1.94 12.31
CA LYS A 441 -16.07 -3.17 12.20
C LYS A 441 -16.10 -3.98 13.50
N ASN A 442 -15.15 -3.73 14.41
CA ASN A 442 -15.06 -4.43 15.69
C ASN A 442 -16.03 -3.88 16.76
N GLY A 443 -16.68 -2.75 16.49
CA GLY A 443 -17.68 -2.15 17.36
C GLY A 443 -17.12 -1.36 18.54
N TYR A 444 -15.84 -0.96 18.48
CA TYR A 444 -15.24 -0.08 19.51
C TYR A 444 -15.97 1.25 19.57
N ALA A 445 -16.31 1.67 20.77
CA ALA A 445 -16.94 2.96 21.05
C ALA A 445 -16.44 3.49 22.38
N ASN A 446 -15.62 4.53 22.34
CA ASN A 446 -15.03 5.15 23.51
C ASN A 446 -15.02 6.67 23.33
N ALA A 447 -15.70 7.39 24.22
CA ALA A 447 -15.88 8.84 24.10
C ALA A 447 -14.55 9.61 24.21
N GLU A 448 -13.60 9.14 25.02
CA GLU A 448 -12.28 9.76 25.14
C GLU A 448 -11.46 9.56 23.87
N TYR A 449 -11.49 8.35 23.27
CA TYR A 449 -10.85 8.08 21.98
C TYR A 449 -11.41 8.99 20.90
N ASP A 450 -12.74 9.09 20.81
CA ASP A 450 -13.42 9.92 19.82
C ASP A 450 -13.08 11.41 20.00
N GLN A 451 -13.01 11.91 21.22
CA GLN A 451 -12.62 13.30 21.51
C GLN A 451 -11.18 13.57 21.08
N LEU A 452 -10.23 12.71 21.44
CA LEU A 452 -8.83 12.83 21.01
C LEU A 452 -8.70 12.79 19.49
N PHE A 453 -9.41 11.87 18.85
CA PHE A 453 -9.43 11.75 17.38
C PHE A 453 -9.94 13.06 16.73
N GLU A 454 -11.06 13.60 17.19
CA GLU A 454 -11.63 14.84 16.67
C GLU A 454 -10.75 16.07 16.99
N GLN A 455 -10.07 16.09 18.15
CA GLN A 455 -9.08 17.11 18.48
C GLN A 455 -7.91 17.09 17.52
N ALA A 456 -7.37 15.92 17.21
CA ALA A 456 -6.28 15.78 16.24
C ALA A 456 -6.65 16.30 14.85
N LEU A 457 -7.88 16.05 14.38
CA LEU A 457 -8.36 16.57 13.09
C LEU A 457 -8.40 18.10 13.03
N LYS A 458 -8.70 18.76 14.15
CA LYS A 458 -8.88 20.22 14.22
C LYS A 458 -7.60 20.97 14.53
N SER A 459 -6.64 20.35 15.23
CA SER A 459 -5.41 21.01 15.64
C SER A 459 -4.56 21.42 14.43
N LEU A 460 -4.07 22.65 14.44
CA LEU A 460 -3.08 23.16 13.47
C LEU A 460 -1.64 22.94 13.94
N ASN A 461 -1.46 22.56 15.21
CA ASN A 461 -0.16 22.31 15.79
C ASN A 461 0.27 20.85 15.56
N GLU A 462 1.30 20.65 14.73
CA GLU A 462 1.80 19.30 14.38
C GLU A 462 2.30 18.54 15.62
N LYS A 463 2.99 19.21 16.54
CA LYS A 463 3.46 18.56 17.77
C LYS A 463 2.31 18.07 18.63
N GLU A 464 1.27 18.89 18.80
CA GLU A 464 0.05 18.50 19.52
C GLU A 464 -0.63 17.29 18.84
N ARG A 465 -0.72 17.30 17.50
CA ARG A 465 -1.28 16.15 16.76
C ARG A 465 -0.48 14.88 17.01
N SER A 466 0.84 14.97 16.95
CA SER A 466 1.73 13.82 17.17
C SER A 466 1.58 13.24 18.57
N GLU A 467 1.44 14.08 19.59
CA GLU A 467 1.17 13.66 20.98
C GLU A 467 -0.19 12.96 21.10
N ILE A 468 -1.21 13.46 20.38
CA ILE A 468 -2.54 12.83 20.36
C ILE A 468 -2.49 11.47 19.63
N TYR A 469 -1.80 11.36 18.49
CA TYR A 469 -1.66 10.10 17.77
C TYR A 469 -0.99 9.03 18.64
N LEU A 470 0.02 9.42 19.41
CA LEU A 470 0.66 8.53 20.37
C LEU A 470 -0.35 8.01 21.42
N LYS A 471 -1.11 8.90 22.06
CA LYS A 471 -2.15 8.53 23.05
C LYS A 471 -3.20 7.59 22.48
N LEU A 472 -3.64 7.82 21.23
CA LEU A 472 -4.60 6.96 20.55
C LEU A 472 -4.00 5.57 20.28
N SER A 473 -2.75 5.50 19.84
CA SER A 473 -2.01 4.26 19.63
C SER A 473 -1.81 3.48 20.92
N GLU A 474 -1.39 4.16 22.00
CA GLU A 474 -1.25 3.57 23.33
C GLU A 474 -2.57 2.96 23.83
N LYS A 475 -3.70 3.64 23.59
CA LYS A 475 -5.01 3.14 23.99
C LYS A 475 -5.40 1.87 23.23
N ILE A 476 -5.11 1.78 21.93
CA ILE A 476 -5.30 0.55 21.15
C ILE A 476 -4.49 -0.60 21.76
N GLN A 477 -3.24 -0.33 22.12
CA GLN A 477 -2.32 -1.31 22.71
C GLN A 477 -2.76 -1.75 24.11
N GLN A 478 -3.05 -0.79 24.99
CA GLN A 478 -3.45 -1.05 26.38
C GLN A 478 -4.75 -1.87 26.48
N GLU A 479 -5.70 -1.58 25.61
CA GLU A 479 -7.01 -2.26 25.58
C GLU A 479 -7.00 -3.52 24.70
N ASN A 480 -5.88 -3.83 24.01
CA ASN A 480 -5.76 -4.94 23.04
C ASN A 480 -6.95 -4.98 22.08
N LEU A 481 -7.19 -3.87 21.38
CA LEU A 481 -8.35 -3.73 20.48
C LEU A 481 -8.24 -4.60 19.24
N ALA A 482 -7.03 -4.98 18.87
CA ALA A 482 -6.69 -5.95 17.84
C ALA A 482 -5.54 -6.84 18.33
N LEU A 483 -5.28 -7.92 17.62
CA LEU A 483 -4.16 -8.82 17.79
C LEU A 483 -3.25 -8.72 16.56
N PRO A 484 -2.30 -7.79 16.50
CA PRO A 484 -1.35 -7.66 15.40
C PRO A 484 -0.42 -8.89 15.35
N LEU A 485 -0.05 -9.30 14.15
CA LEU A 485 0.91 -10.38 13.95
C LEU A 485 2.14 -9.93 13.17
N PHE A 486 1.96 -9.22 12.07
CA PHE A 486 3.10 -8.75 11.28
C PHE A 486 2.74 -7.63 10.30
N GLN A 487 3.78 -6.87 9.98
CA GLN A 487 3.80 -5.93 8.88
C GLN A 487 4.30 -6.65 7.62
N TYR A 488 3.59 -6.50 6.51
CA TYR A 488 4.01 -7.03 5.21
C TYR A 488 5.26 -6.34 4.70
N THR A 489 5.98 -7.03 3.82
CA THR A 489 7.14 -6.48 3.12
C THR A 489 7.05 -6.74 1.62
N THR A 490 7.67 -5.86 0.84
CA THR A 490 7.86 -6.04 -0.60
C THR A 490 9.30 -6.50 -0.83
N PRO A 491 9.52 -7.63 -1.52
CA PRO A 491 10.86 -8.05 -1.93
C PRO A 491 11.37 -7.18 -3.08
N VAL A 492 12.50 -6.54 -2.88
CA VAL A 492 13.12 -5.60 -3.83
C VAL A 492 14.56 -6.01 -4.09
N TYR A 493 14.93 -6.14 -5.36
CA TYR A 493 16.31 -6.24 -5.78
C TYR A 493 16.85 -4.86 -6.14
N VAL A 494 18.03 -4.53 -5.65
CA VAL A 494 18.79 -3.35 -6.05
C VAL A 494 20.22 -3.75 -6.31
N SER A 495 20.70 -3.50 -7.52
CA SER A 495 22.09 -3.75 -7.89
C SER A 495 23.06 -3.03 -6.94
N PRO A 496 24.16 -3.67 -6.50
CA PRO A 496 25.17 -3.03 -5.64
C PRO A 496 25.80 -1.78 -6.24
N SER A 497 25.66 -1.58 -7.55
CA SER A 497 26.15 -0.39 -8.26
C SER A 497 25.20 0.80 -8.16
N ILE A 498 23.95 0.60 -7.73
CA ILE A 498 22.93 1.64 -7.66
C ILE A 498 22.88 2.24 -6.26
N MET A 499 22.88 3.56 -6.24
CA MET A 499 22.80 4.40 -5.05
C MET A 499 21.52 5.23 -5.09
N GLY A 500 21.09 5.79 -3.93
CA GLY A 500 19.89 6.63 -3.83
C GLY A 500 18.65 5.88 -3.36
N THR A 501 18.72 4.55 -3.20
CA THR A 501 17.62 3.79 -2.61
C THR A 501 17.71 3.78 -1.09
N LYS A 502 16.57 3.92 -0.43
CA LYS A 502 16.41 3.65 1.01
C LYS A 502 15.17 2.78 1.23
N LYS A 503 15.23 1.89 2.22
CA LYS A 503 14.06 1.13 2.63
C LYS A 503 13.02 2.09 3.18
N ASN A 504 11.92 2.24 2.48
CA ASN A 504 10.82 3.10 2.88
C ASN A 504 9.49 2.33 2.88
N PRO A 505 8.53 2.74 3.71
CA PRO A 505 7.29 1.99 3.90
C PRO A 505 6.27 2.19 2.78
N VAL A 506 6.48 3.14 1.89
CA VAL A 506 5.56 3.41 0.76
C VAL A 506 5.93 2.64 -0.50
N GLY A 507 7.08 1.95 -0.50
CA GLY A 507 7.52 1.09 -1.62
C GLY A 507 7.91 1.86 -2.89
N VAL A 508 8.06 3.20 -2.80
CA VAL A 508 8.34 4.04 -3.96
C VAL A 508 9.86 4.21 -4.15
N ILE A 509 10.32 3.94 -5.36
CA ILE A 509 11.70 4.14 -5.78
C ILE A 509 11.68 4.92 -7.10
N TYR A 510 11.84 6.23 -7.03
CA TYR A 510 11.89 7.09 -8.20
C TYR A 510 13.21 6.91 -8.96
N SER A 511 13.17 6.69 -10.27
CA SER A 511 14.38 6.61 -11.10
C SER A 511 15.17 7.91 -11.09
N LYS A 512 14.51 9.06 -10.94
CA LYS A 512 15.14 10.39 -10.85
C LYS A 512 16.06 10.59 -9.64
N ASP A 513 15.83 9.81 -8.57
CA ASP A 513 16.58 9.91 -7.31
C ASP A 513 17.72 8.91 -7.22
N LEU A 514 17.94 8.12 -8.27
CA LEU A 514 18.97 7.09 -8.35
C LEU A 514 20.19 7.58 -9.13
N TRP A 515 21.37 7.06 -8.75
CA TRP A 515 22.60 7.26 -9.49
C TRP A 515 23.50 6.02 -9.39
N ARG A 516 24.42 5.88 -10.34
CA ARG A 516 25.38 4.77 -10.34
C ARG A 516 26.65 5.18 -9.61
N LYS A 517 27.13 4.28 -8.74
CA LYS A 517 28.41 4.45 -8.03
C LYS A 517 29.55 4.60 -9.05
N VAL A 518 30.39 5.60 -8.85
CA VAL A 518 31.63 5.74 -9.62
C VAL A 518 32.63 4.72 -9.07
N GLU A 519 33.05 3.76 -9.89
CA GLU A 519 34.17 2.90 -9.53
C GLU A 519 35.43 3.78 -9.49
N SER A 520 36.08 3.83 -8.33
CA SER A 520 37.35 4.57 -8.10
C SER A 520 38.52 3.82 -8.72
#